data_c10b8799eda1be218f47f5782b1f9200
#
_entry.id   c10b8799eda1be218f47f5782b1f9200
#
_cell.length_a   1.000
_cell.length_b   1.000
_cell.length_c   1.000
_cell.angle_alpha   90.00
_cell.angle_beta   90.00
_cell.angle_gamma   90.00
#
_symmetry.space_group_name_H-M   'P 1'
#
loop_
_entity.id
_entity.type
_entity.pdbx_description
1 polymer ?
#
loop_
_entity_poly.entity_id
_entity_poly.type
_entity_poly.pdbx_seq_one_letter_code
_entity_poly.pdbx_strand_id
1 'polypeptide(L)'
;MRQSSNDGSVQESRRGRWHKTDDGPNSEERALQRFAQMMIEKISSFQGDWKKPWFTEGALTWPKNLSGREYNGLNAMMLMMHCEKEGFKLPVFCTFDRVTSLNYSKDKEGGRVAASDGQGNELPRVSVNKGSKSIPVFITTFTCVDKETKEKIKYDDYKRLSAEEQKGYNIYPKLSVYNVFNVDQTNLKEARPDLYHRLEEQNQLVRPEAKEGEEYTFEPVDHMIAHNEWICPIKPVHGDNAYYSISKKEIVIPEKSQFKDGESFYGNLYHEMAHSTGAEDQLNRLKPTAFGSKDYGVEELTAEMTAALVCQRYGMTKHLKEDSVAYLKGWLDNLKEDPAFIKNVLTDVKKASSMITTRIEGVRLDREVKLDVREENTQTVAIDATGDAQLVDGESLGADRKQGDNEESQDEKEEDDETKRAARSLGRGR
;
A
#
# COMPACT_ATOMS: atom_id res chain seq x y z
N MET A 1 49.27 -40.50 63.20
CA MET A 1 48.67 -41.13 62.05
C MET A 1 47.21 -40.77 61.98
N ARG A 2 46.85 -39.82 61.16
CA ARG A 2 45.51 -39.63 60.53
C ARG A 2 45.70 -38.55 59.46
N GLN A 3 45.57 -38.99 58.23
CA GLN A 3 45.59 -38.16 57.04
C GLN A 3 44.29 -37.35 56.97
N SER A 4 44.38 -36.05 56.75
CA SER A 4 43.24 -35.22 56.41
C SER A 4 43.26 -35.02 54.92
N SER A 5 42.31 -35.57 54.22
CA SER A 5 42.04 -35.34 52.79
C SER A 5 41.28 -34.04 52.65
N ASN A 6 41.87 -33.16 51.84
CA ASN A 6 41.31 -31.87 51.47
C ASN A 6 40.39 -32.10 50.22
N ASP A 7 39.12 -31.92 50.42
CA ASP A 7 38.11 -32.07 49.37
C ASP A 7 37.79 -30.66 48.79
N GLY A 8 38.41 -30.41 47.62
CA GLY A 8 38.18 -29.19 46.84
C GLY A 8 36.96 -29.31 45.98
N SER A 9 35.79 -28.88 46.46
CA SER A 9 34.59 -28.75 45.66
C SER A 9 34.70 -27.60 44.66
N VAL A 10 34.89 -27.96 43.38
CA VAL A 10 34.78 -27.09 42.24
C VAL A 10 33.28 -26.75 42.05
N GLN A 11 32.91 -25.51 42.27
CA GLN A 11 31.60 -25.01 41.88
C GLN A 11 31.49 -24.94 40.37
N GLU A 12 30.85 -25.96 39.76
CA GLU A 12 30.37 -25.92 38.41
C GLU A 12 29.29 -24.83 38.29
N SER A 13 29.60 -23.74 37.58
CA SER A 13 28.64 -22.75 37.17
C SER A 13 27.56 -23.41 36.32
N ARG A 14 26.34 -23.46 36.87
CA ARG A 14 25.13 -23.88 36.14
C ARG A 14 24.92 -22.92 34.96
N ARG A 15 25.50 -23.23 33.80
CA ARG A 15 25.06 -22.67 32.52
C ARG A 15 23.59 -23.08 32.34
N GLY A 16 22.71 -22.08 32.41
CA GLY A 16 21.30 -22.27 32.20
C GLY A 16 21.05 -22.99 30.86
N ARG A 17 20.53 -24.20 30.96
CA ARG A 17 20.01 -24.97 29.84
C ARG A 17 18.80 -24.20 29.31
N TRP A 18 18.99 -23.47 28.21
CA TRP A 18 17.87 -22.93 27.47
C TRP A 18 17.04 -24.10 26.98
N HIS A 19 15.93 -24.37 27.67
CA HIS A 19 14.90 -25.25 27.13
C HIS A 19 14.45 -24.58 25.81
N LYS A 20 14.72 -25.17 24.67
CA LYS A 20 13.93 -24.97 23.48
C LYS A 20 12.52 -25.40 23.86
N THR A 21 11.69 -24.45 24.24
CA THR A 21 10.26 -24.62 24.23
C THR A 21 9.92 -24.85 22.76
N ASP A 22 9.16 -25.89 22.51
CA ASP A 22 8.57 -26.20 21.22
C ASP A 22 7.49 -25.15 20.95
N ASP A 23 7.95 -23.91 20.72
CA ASP A 23 7.09 -22.77 20.52
C ASP A 23 6.52 -22.90 19.11
N GLY A 24 5.23 -23.13 19.02
CA GLY A 24 4.47 -23.12 17.78
C GLY A 24 4.76 -21.85 16.96
N PRO A 25 4.20 -21.72 15.77
CA PRO A 25 4.57 -20.69 14.82
C PRO A 25 4.51 -19.30 15.47
N ASN A 26 5.53 -18.47 15.25
CA ASN A 26 5.60 -17.12 15.79
C ASN A 26 4.49 -16.20 15.19
N SER A 27 4.38 -14.97 15.64
CA SER A 27 3.32 -14.05 15.19
C SER A 27 3.40 -13.73 13.70
N GLU A 28 4.59 -13.63 13.14
CA GLU A 28 4.82 -13.41 11.69
C GLU A 28 4.36 -14.64 10.89
N GLU A 29 4.77 -15.82 11.30
CA GLU A 29 4.39 -17.07 10.65
C GLU A 29 2.88 -17.31 10.68
N ARG A 30 2.22 -17.06 11.83
CA ARG A 30 0.74 -17.13 11.93
C ARG A 30 0.06 -16.13 11.01
N ALA A 31 0.58 -14.91 10.89
CA ALA A 31 0.03 -13.89 10.00
C ALA A 31 0.19 -14.30 8.53
N LEU A 32 1.35 -14.83 8.15
CA LEU A 32 1.59 -15.34 6.80
C LEU A 32 0.70 -16.54 6.47
N GLN A 33 0.56 -17.50 7.39
CA GLN A 33 -0.35 -18.63 7.23
C GLN A 33 -1.79 -18.19 7.02
N ARG A 34 -2.26 -17.22 7.82
CA ARG A 34 -3.62 -16.67 7.68
C ARG A 34 -3.81 -16.01 6.31
N PHE A 35 -2.83 -15.26 5.84
CA PHE A 35 -2.90 -14.65 4.53
C PHE A 35 -2.84 -15.70 3.41
N ALA A 36 -1.93 -16.67 3.50
CA ALA A 36 -1.87 -17.77 2.54
C ALA A 36 -3.21 -18.51 2.45
N GLN A 37 -3.88 -18.74 3.59
CA GLN A 37 -5.20 -19.36 3.61
C GLN A 37 -6.25 -18.50 2.89
N MET A 38 -6.24 -17.18 3.08
CA MET A 38 -7.15 -16.26 2.37
C MET A 38 -6.87 -16.28 0.85
N MET A 39 -5.61 -16.33 0.45
CA MET A 39 -5.21 -16.47 -0.95
C MET A 39 -5.64 -17.80 -1.54
N ILE A 40 -5.48 -18.90 -0.81
CA ILE A 40 -5.96 -20.23 -1.23
C ILE A 40 -7.47 -20.19 -1.48
N GLU A 41 -8.24 -19.60 -0.57
CA GLU A 41 -9.70 -19.45 -0.72
C GLU A 41 -10.05 -18.61 -1.96
N LYS A 42 -9.37 -17.48 -2.16
CA LYS A 42 -9.60 -16.59 -3.32
C LYS A 42 -9.24 -17.29 -4.64
N ILE A 43 -8.04 -17.87 -4.75
CA ILE A 43 -7.60 -18.56 -5.96
C ILE A 43 -8.49 -19.79 -6.25
N SER A 44 -8.90 -20.52 -5.20
CA SER A 44 -9.81 -21.65 -5.37
C SER A 44 -11.17 -21.23 -5.94
N SER A 45 -11.63 -20.01 -5.63
CA SER A 45 -12.88 -19.49 -6.19
C SER A 45 -12.82 -19.30 -7.70
N PHE A 46 -11.64 -19.04 -8.27
CA PHE A 46 -11.44 -18.95 -9.73
C PHE A 46 -11.51 -20.30 -10.44
N GLN A 47 -11.21 -21.42 -9.76
CA GLN A 47 -11.34 -22.74 -10.36
C GLN A 47 -12.82 -23.08 -10.68
N GLY A 48 -13.75 -22.55 -9.87
CA GLY A 48 -15.19 -22.72 -10.12
C GLY A 48 -15.76 -21.72 -11.14
N ASP A 49 -15.19 -20.53 -11.19
CA ASP A 49 -15.60 -19.46 -12.10
C ASP A 49 -14.43 -18.46 -12.28
N TRP A 50 -13.61 -18.68 -13.27
CA TRP A 50 -12.42 -17.86 -13.55
C TRP A 50 -12.75 -16.42 -14.02
N LYS A 51 -14.00 -16.16 -14.44
CA LYS A 51 -14.47 -14.84 -14.83
C LYS A 51 -14.73 -13.92 -13.64
N LYS A 52 -14.68 -14.44 -12.40
CA LYS A 52 -14.81 -13.59 -11.23
C LYS A 52 -13.68 -12.58 -11.15
N PRO A 53 -13.96 -11.34 -10.70
CA PRO A 53 -12.91 -10.36 -10.48
C PRO A 53 -12.09 -10.69 -9.23
N TRP A 54 -10.87 -10.16 -9.18
CA TRP A 54 -10.01 -10.22 -7.97
C TRP A 54 -10.68 -9.58 -6.76
N PHE A 55 -11.39 -8.48 -6.96
CA PHE A 55 -12.21 -7.83 -5.94
C PHE A 55 -13.58 -7.58 -6.50
N THR A 56 -14.61 -7.72 -5.66
CA THR A 56 -16.01 -7.54 -6.07
C THR A 56 -16.23 -6.11 -6.56
N GLU A 57 -16.90 -5.99 -7.67
CA GLU A 57 -17.20 -4.71 -8.29
C GLU A 57 -17.99 -3.79 -7.36
N GLY A 58 -17.55 -2.52 -7.26
CA GLY A 58 -18.23 -1.49 -6.47
C GLY A 58 -18.08 -1.61 -4.96
N ALA A 59 -17.26 -2.56 -4.48
CA ALA A 59 -17.30 -2.89 -3.07
C ALA A 59 -16.59 -1.87 -2.17
N LEU A 60 -15.34 -1.49 -2.45
CA LEU A 60 -14.52 -0.81 -1.45
C LEU A 60 -13.50 0.15 -2.08
N THR A 61 -13.28 1.26 -1.41
CA THR A 61 -12.12 2.12 -1.64
C THR A 61 -10.85 1.48 -1.09
N TRP A 62 -9.71 2.14 -1.30
CA TRP A 62 -8.43 1.68 -0.78
C TRP A 62 -8.42 1.65 0.76
N PRO A 63 -7.92 0.58 1.42
CA PRO A 63 -7.97 0.46 2.86
C PRO A 63 -7.07 1.48 3.56
N LYS A 64 -7.62 2.13 4.59
CA LYS A 64 -6.98 3.19 5.36
C LYS A 64 -7.04 2.89 6.86
N ASN A 65 -6.14 3.50 7.60
CA ASN A 65 -6.30 3.53 9.06
C ASN A 65 -7.29 4.65 9.47
N LEU A 66 -7.63 4.73 10.74
CA LEU A 66 -8.60 5.71 11.25
C LEU A 66 -8.12 7.18 11.14
N SER A 67 -6.85 7.43 10.89
CA SER A 67 -6.30 8.78 10.61
C SER A 67 -6.16 9.08 9.12
N GLY A 68 -6.68 8.21 8.22
CA GLY A 68 -6.65 8.43 6.77
C GLY A 68 -5.42 7.85 6.06
N ARG A 69 -4.40 7.40 6.80
CA ARG A 69 -3.20 6.81 6.18
C ARG A 69 -3.54 5.48 5.51
N GLU A 70 -3.13 5.35 4.27
CA GLU A 70 -3.36 4.16 3.45
C GLU A 70 -2.47 2.98 3.85
N TYR A 71 -3.02 1.78 3.75
CA TYR A 71 -2.26 0.55 3.77
C TYR A 71 -1.76 0.23 2.37
N ASN A 72 -0.55 -0.30 2.23
CA ASN A 72 0.03 -0.64 0.95
C ASN A 72 0.45 -2.10 0.85
N GLY A 73 0.64 -2.57 -0.39
CA GLY A 73 1.12 -3.90 -0.74
C GLY A 73 0.28 -5.00 -0.10
N LEU A 74 0.97 -5.90 0.61
CA LEU A 74 0.37 -7.03 1.32
C LEU A 74 -0.77 -6.63 2.26
N ASN A 75 -0.57 -5.58 3.06
CA ASN A 75 -1.59 -5.17 4.03
C ASN A 75 -2.88 -4.74 3.32
N ALA A 76 -2.77 -3.94 2.25
CA ALA A 76 -3.93 -3.50 1.49
C ALA A 76 -4.70 -4.70 0.92
N MET A 77 -4.01 -5.62 0.25
CA MET A 77 -4.65 -6.80 -0.32
C MET A 77 -5.34 -7.66 0.74
N MET A 78 -4.65 -7.94 1.84
CA MET A 78 -5.19 -8.75 2.93
C MET A 78 -6.42 -8.11 3.57
N LEU A 79 -6.39 -6.79 3.78
CA LEU A 79 -7.50 -6.05 4.38
C LEU A 79 -8.70 -5.95 3.44
N MET A 80 -8.49 -5.76 2.12
CA MET A 80 -9.58 -5.79 1.13
C MET A 80 -10.24 -7.16 1.04
N MET A 81 -9.45 -8.23 0.95
CA MET A 81 -9.98 -9.60 0.95
C MET A 81 -10.74 -9.92 2.24
N HIS A 82 -10.28 -9.39 3.38
CA HIS A 82 -10.96 -9.54 4.65
C HIS A 82 -12.29 -8.78 4.67
N CYS A 83 -12.31 -7.54 4.19
CA CYS A 83 -13.56 -6.79 4.05
C CYS A 83 -14.58 -7.52 3.18
N GLU A 84 -14.15 -8.02 2.02
CA GLU A 84 -15.02 -8.77 1.10
C GLU A 84 -15.59 -10.04 1.79
N LYS A 85 -14.73 -10.79 2.49
CA LYS A 85 -15.13 -12.03 3.19
C LYS A 85 -16.13 -11.78 4.31
N GLU A 86 -15.93 -10.73 5.09
CA GLU A 86 -16.76 -10.40 6.26
C GLU A 86 -17.94 -9.47 5.92
N GLY A 87 -18.00 -8.92 4.70
CA GLY A 87 -19.05 -8.02 4.25
C GLY A 87 -18.98 -6.63 4.90
N PHE A 88 -17.79 -6.17 5.32
CA PHE A 88 -17.61 -4.83 5.87
C PHE A 88 -17.85 -3.75 4.81
N LYS A 89 -18.48 -2.66 5.23
CA LYS A 89 -18.86 -1.56 4.33
C LYS A 89 -17.75 -0.52 4.17
N LEU A 90 -16.97 -0.29 5.24
CA LEU A 90 -15.90 0.67 5.24
C LEU A 90 -14.55 -0.03 5.32
N PRO A 91 -13.60 0.22 4.42
CA PRO A 91 -12.24 -0.35 4.47
C PRO A 91 -11.35 0.48 5.42
N VAL A 92 -11.86 0.80 6.60
CA VAL A 92 -11.16 1.59 7.62
C VAL A 92 -10.81 0.70 8.81
N PHE A 93 -9.54 0.74 9.21
CA PHE A 93 -9.02 -0.15 10.24
C PHE A 93 -8.31 0.61 11.35
N CYS A 94 -8.35 0.07 12.57
CA CYS A 94 -7.71 0.66 13.73
C CYS A 94 -7.20 -0.41 14.70
N THR A 95 -6.18 -0.08 15.47
CA THR A 95 -5.73 -0.91 16.59
C THR A 95 -6.71 -0.79 17.75
N PHE A 96 -6.68 -1.77 18.66
CA PHE A 96 -7.47 -1.72 19.89
C PHE A 96 -7.18 -0.45 20.71
N ASP A 97 -5.91 -0.07 20.80
CA ASP A 97 -5.50 1.15 21.51
C ASP A 97 -6.09 2.41 20.87
N ARG A 98 -6.15 2.45 19.53
CA ARG A 98 -6.75 3.59 18.82
C ARG A 98 -8.25 3.66 19.06
N VAL A 99 -8.97 2.54 19.06
CA VAL A 99 -10.39 2.48 19.45
C VAL A 99 -10.57 3.02 20.88
N THR A 100 -9.74 2.54 21.81
CA THR A 100 -9.80 2.98 23.21
C THR A 100 -9.48 4.46 23.36
N SER A 101 -8.55 5.00 22.54
CA SER A 101 -8.17 6.41 22.59
C SER A 101 -9.31 7.37 22.23
N LEU A 102 -10.30 6.93 21.45
CA LEU A 102 -11.49 7.73 21.09
C LEU A 102 -12.37 8.07 22.30
N ASN A 103 -12.16 7.41 23.44
CA ASN A 103 -12.89 7.67 24.68
C ASN A 103 -12.28 8.81 25.50
N TYR A 104 -11.23 9.43 25.03
CA TYR A 104 -10.51 10.45 25.78
C TYR A 104 -10.14 11.64 24.90
N SER A 105 -10.11 12.82 25.51
CA SER A 105 -9.56 14.06 24.97
C SER A 105 -8.43 14.56 25.86
N LYS A 106 -7.68 15.54 25.38
CA LYS A 106 -6.69 16.27 26.18
C LYS A 106 -7.36 17.47 26.81
N ASP A 107 -7.17 17.70 28.11
CA ASP A 107 -7.54 18.94 28.77
C ASP A 107 -6.57 20.08 28.42
N LYS A 108 -6.80 21.28 28.97
CA LYS A 108 -5.96 22.45 28.72
C LYS A 108 -4.51 22.31 29.23
N GLU A 109 -4.27 21.37 30.15
CA GLU A 109 -2.99 21.08 30.76
C GLU A 109 -2.29 19.87 30.11
N GLY A 110 -2.93 19.28 29.07
CA GLY A 110 -2.44 18.09 28.36
C GLY A 110 -2.78 16.77 29.05
N GLY A 111 -3.57 16.82 30.14
CA GLY A 111 -4.07 15.66 30.86
C GLY A 111 -5.12 14.90 30.05
N ARG A 112 -5.30 13.62 30.38
CA ARG A 112 -6.27 12.75 29.70
C ARG A 112 -7.59 12.79 30.44
N VAL A 113 -8.65 13.28 29.80
CA VAL A 113 -10.01 13.36 30.34
C VAL A 113 -10.98 12.55 29.47
N ALA A 114 -12.14 12.17 30.01
CA ALA A 114 -13.17 11.53 29.22
C ALA A 114 -13.61 12.40 28.05
N ALA A 115 -13.84 11.80 26.89
CA ALA A 115 -14.33 12.54 25.73
C ALA A 115 -15.74 13.06 25.99
N SER A 116 -15.99 14.33 25.72
CA SER A 116 -17.28 15.00 25.93
C SER A 116 -17.75 15.70 24.66
N ASP A 117 -19.06 15.95 24.55
CA ASP A 117 -19.65 16.78 23.52
C ASP A 117 -19.37 18.28 23.75
N GLY A 118 -19.80 19.12 22.82
CA GLY A 118 -19.66 20.57 22.93
C GLY A 118 -20.41 21.21 24.11
N GLN A 119 -21.25 20.45 24.80
CA GLN A 119 -22.03 20.87 25.98
C GLN A 119 -21.42 20.35 27.28
N GLY A 120 -20.36 19.53 27.21
CA GLY A 120 -19.66 18.99 28.37
C GLY A 120 -20.23 17.63 28.86
N ASN A 121 -21.19 17.02 28.17
CA ASN A 121 -21.69 15.70 28.51
C ASN A 121 -20.70 14.64 28.03
N GLU A 122 -20.45 13.61 28.85
CA GLU A 122 -19.59 12.49 28.48
C GLU A 122 -20.20 11.71 27.30
N LEU A 123 -19.37 11.50 26.28
CA LEU A 123 -19.79 10.76 25.09
C LEU A 123 -19.86 9.24 25.35
N PRO A 124 -20.77 8.50 24.71
CA PRO A 124 -20.85 7.05 24.81
C PRO A 124 -19.49 6.39 24.51
N ARG A 125 -19.17 5.35 25.25
CA ARG A 125 -17.88 4.66 25.12
C ARG A 125 -17.78 3.88 23.80
N VAL A 126 -16.72 4.14 23.04
CA VAL A 126 -16.35 3.35 21.86
C VAL A 126 -15.63 2.08 22.30
N SER A 127 -16.00 0.95 21.73
CA SER A 127 -15.38 -0.36 22.02
C SER A 127 -15.44 -1.27 20.80
N VAL A 128 -14.54 -2.24 20.75
CA VAL A 128 -14.64 -3.36 19.82
C VAL A 128 -15.78 -4.28 20.28
N ASN A 129 -16.61 -4.72 19.35
CA ASN A 129 -17.74 -5.60 19.61
C ASN A 129 -17.27 -6.96 20.14
N LYS A 130 -17.95 -7.48 21.16
CA LYS A 130 -17.59 -8.76 21.77
C LYS A 130 -17.58 -9.89 20.75
N GLY A 131 -16.49 -10.65 20.73
CA GLY A 131 -16.32 -11.78 19.80
C GLY A 131 -15.68 -11.42 18.46
N SER A 132 -15.49 -10.13 18.16
CA SER A 132 -14.77 -9.70 16.95
C SER A 132 -13.33 -10.20 16.94
N LYS A 133 -12.88 -10.68 15.79
CA LYS A 133 -11.50 -11.16 15.59
C LYS A 133 -10.68 -10.12 14.84
N SER A 134 -9.53 -9.79 15.41
CA SER A 134 -8.57 -8.89 14.74
C SER A 134 -7.95 -9.55 13.51
N ILE A 135 -7.47 -8.73 12.58
CA ILE A 135 -6.64 -9.16 11.47
C ILE A 135 -5.20 -8.68 11.69
N PRO A 136 -4.19 -9.54 11.46
CA PRO A 136 -2.80 -9.12 11.56
C PRO A 136 -2.42 -8.27 10.35
N VAL A 137 -1.61 -7.24 10.56
CA VAL A 137 -0.95 -6.45 9.51
C VAL A 137 0.53 -6.36 9.79
N PHE A 138 1.32 -6.25 8.72
CA PHE A 138 2.78 -6.22 8.80
C PHE A 138 3.29 -4.78 8.82
N ILE A 139 4.32 -4.55 9.62
CA ILE A 139 5.06 -3.30 9.65
C ILE A 139 6.56 -3.59 9.69
N THR A 140 7.34 -2.85 8.93
CA THR A 140 8.79 -2.88 9.06
C THR A 140 9.19 -1.87 10.12
N THR A 141 9.75 -2.34 11.22
CA THR A 141 10.38 -1.52 12.25
C THR A 141 11.89 -1.53 12.04
N PHE A 142 12.56 -0.48 12.51
CA PHE A 142 14.01 -0.33 12.35
C PHE A 142 14.67 -0.23 13.71
N THR A 143 15.78 -0.95 13.88
CA THR A 143 16.67 -0.81 15.01
C THR A 143 17.93 -0.11 14.53
N CYS A 144 18.18 1.10 15.02
CA CYS A 144 19.38 1.88 14.72
C CYS A 144 20.40 1.64 15.81
N VAL A 145 21.59 1.18 15.43
CA VAL A 145 22.67 0.82 16.36
C VAL A 145 23.90 1.62 16.00
N ASP A 146 24.39 2.41 16.93
CA ASP A 146 25.64 3.14 16.79
C ASP A 146 26.80 2.17 16.49
N LYS A 147 27.65 2.51 15.53
CA LYS A 147 28.74 1.63 15.07
C LYS A 147 29.86 1.47 16.10
N GLU A 148 30.09 2.52 16.93
CA GLU A 148 31.17 2.59 17.92
C GLU A 148 30.67 2.14 19.29
N THR A 149 29.66 2.83 19.83
CA THR A 149 29.15 2.59 21.19
C THR A 149 28.26 1.38 21.31
N LYS A 150 27.70 0.87 20.21
CA LYS A 150 26.70 -0.20 20.16
C LYS A 150 25.37 0.17 20.84
N GLU A 151 25.18 1.41 21.21
CA GLU A 151 23.91 1.91 21.73
C GLU A 151 22.82 1.90 20.66
N LYS A 152 21.58 1.72 21.13
CA LYS A 152 20.40 1.70 20.26
C LYS A 152 19.60 2.96 20.43
N ILE A 153 19.23 3.60 19.33
CA ILE A 153 18.29 4.72 19.32
C ILE A 153 17.00 4.32 18.58
N LYS A 154 15.94 5.07 18.83
CA LYS A 154 14.71 4.92 18.07
C LYS A 154 14.92 5.41 16.64
N TYR A 155 14.17 4.83 15.70
CA TYR A 155 14.26 5.21 14.29
C TYR A 155 13.86 6.69 14.07
N ASP A 156 12.89 7.18 14.83
CA ASP A 156 12.49 8.59 14.77
C ASP A 156 13.60 9.55 15.24
N ASP A 157 14.35 9.16 16.26
CA ASP A 157 15.52 9.93 16.72
C ASP A 157 16.64 9.89 15.67
N TYR A 158 16.88 8.72 15.06
CA TYR A 158 17.81 8.56 13.95
C TYR A 158 17.46 9.46 12.75
N LYS A 159 16.17 9.56 12.37
CA LYS A 159 15.75 10.43 11.25
C LYS A 159 16.02 11.92 11.50
N ARG A 160 16.08 12.35 12.74
CA ARG A 160 16.38 13.74 13.12
C ARG A 160 17.88 14.08 13.09
N LEU A 161 18.75 13.07 12.99
CA LEU A 161 20.17 13.26 12.87
C LEU A 161 20.54 13.82 11.49
N SER A 162 21.63 14.59 11.45
CA SER A 162 22.22 15.03 10.19
C SER A 162 22.71 13.84 9.34
N ALA A 163 22.86 14.05 8.03
CA ALA A 163 23.33 13.00 7.11
C ALA A 163 24.74 12.45 7.48
N GLU A 164 25.58 13.26 8.11
CA GLU A 164 26.91 12.83 8.60
C GLU A 164 26.77 11.96 9.85
N GLU A 165 25.94 12.35 10.82
CA GLU A 165 25.69 11.57 12.04
C GLU A 165 25.02 10.23 11.70
N GLN A 166 24.09 10.19 10.75
CA GLN A 166 23.44 8.97 10.29
C GLN A 166 24.43 7.91 9.78
N LYS A 167 25.56 8.33 9.20
CA LYS A 167 26.63 7.42 8.77
C LYS A 167 27.26 6.63 9.92
N GLY A 168 27.16 7.15 11.13
CA GLY A 168 27.61 6.48 12.35
C GLY A 168 26.76 5.28 12.79
N TYR A 169 25.59 5.06 12.20
CA TYR A 169 24.66 4.02 12.60
C TYR A 169 24.55 2.88 11.58
N ASN A 170 24.29 1.68 12.08
CA ASN A 170 23.78 0.56 11.30
C ASN A 170 22.28 0.47 11.53
N ILE A 171 21.51 0.31 10.44
CA ILE A 171 20.05 0.16 10.47
C ILE A 171 19.69 -1.29 10.19
N TYR A 172 18.97 -1.91 11.09
CA TYR A 172 18.49 -3.28 10.98
C TYR A 172 16.97 -3.28 10.84
N PRO A 173 16.44 -3.54 9.63
CA PRO A 173 15.00 -3.69 9.44
C PRO A 173 14.51 -4.97 10.11
N LYS A 174 13.37 -4.89 10.78
CA LYS A 174 12.68 -6.01 11.40
C LYS A 174 11.22 -6.02 10.99
N LEU A 175 10.77 -7.09 10.37
CA LEU A 175 9.35 -7.30 10.13
C LEU A 175 8.66 -7.59 11.46
N SER A 176 7.58 -6.89 11.72
CA SER A 176 6.76 -7.03 12.92
C SER A 176 5.28 -7.13 12.52
N VAL A 177 4.48 -7.68 13.41
CA VAL A 177 3.03 -7.85 13.18
C VAL A 177 2.29 -7.14 14.30
N TYR A 178 1.25 -6.40 13.95
CA TYR A 178 0.27 -5.88 14.90
C TYR A 178 -1.15 -6.19 14.43
N ASN A 179 -2.11 -6.10 15.32
CA ASN A 179 -3.48 -6.47 15.04
C ASN A 179 -4.37 -5.25 14.89
N VAL A 180 -5.23 -5.26 13.88
CA VAL A 180 -6.24 -4.23 13.64
C VAL A 180 -7.64 -4.83 13.60
N PHE A 181 -8.62 -3.98 13.85
CA PHE A 181 -10.04 -4.26 13.72
C PHE A 181 -10.61 -3.31 12.65
N ASN A 182 -11.56 -3.79 11.88
CA ASN A 182 -12.35 -2.91 11.03
C ASN A 182 -13.27 -2.03 11.89
N VAL A 183 -13.56 -0.82 11.47
CA VAL A 183 -14.49 0.08 12.21
C VAL A 183 -15.88 -0.51 12.34
N ASP A 184 -16.34 -1.34 11.40
CA ASP A 184 -17.61 -2.06 11.44
C ASP A 184 -17.63 -3.18 12.52
N GLN A 185 -16.47 -3.55 13.06
CA GLN A 185 -16.33 -4.44 14.20
C GLN A 185 -16.40 -3.70 15.56
N THR A 186 -16.76 -2.42 15.53
CA THR A 186 -16.89 -1.57 16.73
C THR A 186 -18.30 -0.98 16.79
N ASN A 187 -18.65 -0.42 17.95
CA ASN A 187 -19.85 0.39 18.10
C ASN A 187 -19.63 1.87 17.72
N LEU A 188 -18.67 2.14 16.79
CA LEU A 188 -18.30 3.51 16.42
C LEU A 188 -19.49 4.26 15.83
N LYS A 189 -20.30 3.60 15.02
CA LYS A 189 -21.47 4.19 14.37
C LYS A 189 -22.49 4.75 15.39
N GLU A 190 -22.71 4.03 16.47
CA GLU A 190 -23.63 4.43 17.53
C GLU A 190 -22.99 5.45 18.49
N ALA A 191 -21.71 5.24 18.83
CA ALA A 191 -21.02 6.04 19.83
C ALA A 191 -20.45 7.36 19.27
N ARG A 192 -20.18 7.45 17.98
CA ARG A 192 -19.62 8.61 17.27
C ARG A 192 -20.21 8.70 15.86
N PRO A 193 -21.52 8.96 15.71
CA PRO A 193 -22.21 8.96 14.41
C PRO A 193 -21.57 9.96 13.43
N ASP A 194 -21.18 11.15 13.89
CA ASP A 194 -20.57 12.16 13.03
C ASP A 194 -19.19 11.73 12.48
N LEU A 195 -18.40 11.04 13.30
CA LEU A 195 -17.12 10.48 12.84
C LEU A 195 -17.36 9.36 11.83
N TYR A 196 -18.30 8.47 12.13
CA TYR A 196 -18.62 7.36 11.23
C TYR A 196 -19.14 7.87 9.89
N HIS A 197 -20.03 8.88 9.88
CA HIS A 197 -20.54 9.49 8.66
C HIS A 197 -19.44 10.15 7.82
N ARG A 198 -18.51 10.89 8.43
CA ARG A 198 -17.34 11.42 7.72
C ARG A 198 -16.51 10.31 7.09
N LEU A 199 -16.34 9.16 7.77
CA LEU A 199 -15.64 8.02 7.18
C LEU A 199 -16.40 7.44 5.99
N GLU A 200 -17.75 7.38 6.04
CA GLU A 200 -18.58 6.98 4.90
C GLU A 200 -18.38 7.93 3.71
N GLU A 201 -18.41 9.24 3.92
CA GLU A 201 -18.19 10.24 2.86
C GLU A 201 -16.79 10.16 2.25
N GLN A 202 -15.75 10.03 3.07
CA GLN A 202 -14.35 9.94 2.64
C GLN A 202 -14.00 8.61 1.93
N ASN A 203 -14.85 7.61 2.08
CA ASN A 203 -14.65 6.28 1.49
C ASN A 203 -15.70 5.95 0.41
N GLN A 204 -16.28 6.97 -0.22
CA GLN A 204 -17.08 6.76 -1.43
C GLN A 204 -16.17 6.42 -2.60
N LEU A 205 -16.44 5.29 -3.24
CA LEU A 205 -15.70 4.89 -4.44
C LEU A 205 -16.11 5.78 -5.61
N VAL A 206 -15.19 6.63 -6.04
CA VAL A 206 -15.34 7.38 -7.29
C VAL A 206 -14.81 6.49 -8.41
N ARG A 207 -15.70 5.98 -9.25
CA ARG A 207 -15.32 5.23 -10.46
C ARG A 207 -15.23 6.19 -11.64
N PRO A 208 -14.23 6.02 -12.51
CA PRO A 208 -14.30 6.62 -13.83
C PRO A 208 -15.54 6.07 -14.53
N GLU A 209 -16.50 6.93 -14.84
CA GLU A 209 -17.70 6.54 -15.60
C GLU A 209 -17.42 6.79 -17.08
N ALA A 210 -17.54 5.73 -17.91
CA ALA A 210 -17.66 5.93 -19.33
C ALA A 210 -19.11 6.44 -19.60
N LYS A 211 -19.22 7.57 -20.25
CA LYS A 211 -20.51 8.04 -20.74
C LYS A 211 -20.97 7.13 -21.88
N GLU A 212 -22.27 6.94 -21.99
CA GLU A 212 -22.84 6.09 -23.03
C GLU A 212 -22.38 6.58 -24.43
N GLY A 213 -21.72 5.71 -25.19
CA GLY A 213 -21.17 6.01 -26.51
C GLY A 213 -19.74 6.61 -26.50
N GLU A 214 -19.14 6.85 -25.34
CA GLU A 214 -17.75 7.28 -25.24
C GLU A 214 -16.82 6.10 -24.90
N GLU A 215 -15.60 6.11 -25.42
CA GLU A 215 -14.58 5.14 -25.07
C GLU A 215 -14.14 5.38 -23.60
N TYR A 216 -14.04 4.31 -22.82
CA TYR A 216 -13.51 4.38 -21.47
C TYR A 216 -12.05 4.89 -21.49
N THR A 217 -11.78 5.96 -20.79
CA THR A 217 -10.47 6.60 -20.77
C THR A 217 -9.94 6.72 -19.34
N PHE A 218 -8.67 6.42 -19.17
CA PHE A 218 -7.94 6.75 -17.94
C PHE A 218 -6.74 7.59 -18.32
N GLU A 219 -6.99 8.86 -18.38
CA GLU A 219 -6.16 9.87 -19.00
C GLU A 219 -4.68 9.86 -18.56
N PRO A 220 -4.30 9.65 -17.27
CA PRO A 220 -2.87 9.58 -16.90
C PRO A 220 -2.11 8.45 -17.61
N VAL A 221 -2.75 7.32 -17.84
CA VAL A 221 -2.14 6.17 -18.52
C VAL A 221 -2.16 6.37 -20.03
N ASP A 222 -3.25 6.91 -20.59
CA ASP A 222 -3.33 7.22 -22.00
C ASP A 222 -2.25 8.26 -22.41
N HIS A 223 -2.03 9.28 -21.57
CA HIS A 223 -0.93 10.23 -21.73
C HIS A 223 0.44 9.54 -21.67
N MET A 224 0.63 8.66 -20.68
CA MET A 224 1.87 7.90 -20.52
C MET A 224 2.21 7.06 -21.76
N ILE A 225 1.20 6.43 -22.37
CA ILE A 225 1.36 5.68 -23.63
C ILE A 225 1.74 6.62 -24.76
N ALA A 226 0.97 7.70 -24.97
CA ALA A 226 1.16 8.64 -26.07
C ALA A 226 2.51 9.34 -26.04
N HIS A 227 3.08 9.60 -24.85
CA HIS A 227 4.34 10.31 -24.66
C HIS A 227 5.52 9.40 -24.32
N ASN A 228 5.29 8.07 -24.32
CA ASN A 228 6.32 7.07 -24.03
C ASN A 228 6.99 7.28 -22.64
N GLU A 229 6.18 7.54 -21.63
CA GLU A 229 6.64 7.92 -20.30
C GLU A 229 6.73 6.75 -19.31
N TRP A 230 6.51 5.51 -19.73
CA TRP A 230 6.78 4.31 -18.95
C TRP A 230 8.27 3.92 -19.04
N ILE A 231 8.71 2.99 -18.21
CA ILE A 231 10.10 2.48 -18.19
C ILE A 231 10.52 1.79 -19.49
N CYS A 232 9.58 1.42 -20.32
CA CYS A 232 9.80 0.85 -21.64
C CYS A 232 8.65 1.27 -22.59
N PRO A 233 8.85 1.21 -23.93
CA PRO A 233 7.78 1.53 -24.88
C PRO A 233 6.55 0.63 -24.69
N ILE A 234 5.37 1.24 -24.70
CA ILE A 234 4.07 0.56 -24.77
C ILE A 234 3.53 0.73 -26.19
N LYS A 235 3.25 -0.37 -26.86
CA LYS A 235 2.84 -0.40 -28.26
C LYS A 235 1.45 -1.01 -28.42
N PRO A 236 0.37 -0.21 -28.45
CA PRO A 236 -0.92 -0.69 -28.90
C PRO A 236 -0.84 -1.07 -30.38
N VAL A 237 -1.23 -2.30 -30.72
CA VAL A 237 -1.22 -2.82 -32.10
C VAL A 237 -2.49 -3.64 -32.34
N HIS A 238 -2.95 -3.67 -33.58
CA HIS A 238 -4.05 -4.57 -33.94
C HIS A 238 -3.58 -6.03 -33.81
N GLY A 239 -4.22 -6.82 -32.95
CA GLY A 239 -3.84 -8.21 -32.66
C GLY A 239 -4.52 -8.76 -31.43
N ASP A 240 -4.24 -10.02 -31.08
CA ASP A 240 -4.92 -10.74 -30.00
C ASP A 240 -4.07 -10.96 -28.76
N ASN A 241 -2.77 -10.61 -28.82
CA ASN A 241 -1.83 -10.95 -27.74
C ASN A 241 -1.30 -9.71 -27.01
N ALA A 242 -1.36 -9.74 -25.68
CA ALA A 242 -0.67 -8.80 -24.81
C ALA A 242 0.54 -9.52 -24.17
N TYR A 243 1.73 -8.92 -24.27
CA TYR A 243 2.95 -9.45 -23.67
C TYR A 243 4.02 -8.38 -23.45
N TYR A 244 4.85 -8.60 -22.44
CA TYR A 244 6.13 -7.91 -22.28
C TYR A 244 7.26 -8.71 -22.93
N SER A 245 7.99 -8.10 -23.86
CA SER A 245 9.16 -8.70 -24.52
C SER A 245 10.44 -8.38 -23.76
N ILE A 246 11.02 -9.36 -23.08
CA ILE A 246 12.29 -9.21 -22.33
C ILE A 246 13.42 -8.80 -23.28
N SER A 247 13.51 -9.41 -24.47
CA SER A 247 14.59 -9.16 -25.44
C SER A 247 14.52 -7.80 -26.09
N LYS A 248 13.30 -7.30 -26.36
CA LYS A 248 13.09 -5.98 -26.98
C LYS A 248 12.85 -4.89 -25.96
N LYS A 249 12.65 -5.24 -24.69
CA LYS A 249 12.25 -4.32 -23.61
C LYS A 249 11.08 -3.43 -24.02
N GLU A 250 10.00 -4.04 -24.50
CA GLU A 250 8.78 -3.35 -24.92
C GLU A 250 7.54 -4.13 -24.48
N ILE A 251 6.44 -3.41 -24.26
CA ILE A 251 5.12 -3.97 -24.06
C ILE A 251 4.36 -3.88 -25.37
N VAL A 252 3.78 -4.99 -25.81
CA VAL A 252 2.84 -5.07 -26.92
C VAL A 252 1.46 -5.41 -26.34
N ILE A 253 0.44 -4.68 -26.76
CA ILE A 253 -0.94 -4.87 -26.29
C ILE A 253 -1.90 -4.63 -27.46
N PRO A 254 -3.04 -5.36 -27.56
CA PRO A 254 -4.09 -5.04 -28.53
C PRO A 254 -4.56 -3.59 -28.36
N GLU A 255 -5.01 -2.98 -29.48
CA GLU A 255 -5.59 -1.64 -29.44
C GLU A 255 -6.82 -1.62 -28.49
N LYS A 256 -7.03 -0.49 -27.79
CA LYS A 256 -8.10 -0.34 -26.80
C LYS A 256 -9.48 -0.67 -27.39
N SER A 257 -9.73 -0.32 -28.63
CA SER A 257 -10.96 -0.61 -29.37
C SER A 257 -11.28 -2.10 -29.56
N GLN A 258 -10.28 -2.98 -29.40
CA GLN A 258 -10.45 -4.42 -29.50
C GLN A 258 -10.95 -5.08 -28.19
N PHE A 259 -10.93 -4.34 -27.08
CA PHE A 259 -11.45 -4.83 -25.81
C PHE A 259 -12.96 -4.56 -25.70
N LYS A 260 -13.68 -5.50 -25.06
CA LYS A 260 -15.13 -5.38 -24.86
C LYS A 260 -15.50 -4.20 -23.95
N ASP A 261 -14.59 -3.88 -23.03
CA ASP A 261 -14.72 -2.77 -22.10
C ASP A 261 -13.33 -2.14 -21.90
N GLY A 262 -13.32 -0.85 -21.60
CA GLY A 262 -12.06 -0.12 -21.43
C GLY A 262 -11.26 -0.54 -20.20
N GLU A 263 -11.93 -1.02 -19.15
CA GLU A 263 -11.24 -1.49 -17.93
C GLU A 263 -10.37 -2.72 -18.23
N SER A 264 -10.83 -3.61 -19.11
CA SER A 264 -10.07 -4.79 -19.52
C SER A 264 -8.78 -4.43 -20.25
N PHE A 265 -8.74 -3.34 -21.03
CA PHE A 265 -7.52 -2.84 -21.63
C PHE A 265 -6.49 -2.49 -20.56
N TYR A 266 -6.86 -1.64 -19.58
CA TYR A 266 -5.95 -1.23 -18.52
C TYR A 266 -5.55 -2.41 -17.62
N GLY A 267 -6.47 -3.30 -17.32
CA GLY A 267 -6.17 -4.50 -16.53
C GLY A 267 -5.13 -5.41 -17.17
N ASN A 268 -5.16 -5.59 -18.50
CA ASN A 268 -4.14 -6.31 -19.25
C ASN A 268 -2.84 -5.50 -19.34
N LEU A 269 -2.94 -4.19 -19.58
CA LEU A 269 -1.76 -3.32 -19.60
C LEU A 269 -1.00 -3.35 -18.28
N TYR A 270 -1.67 -3.24 -17.13
CA TYR A 270 -1.01 -3.29 -15.83
C TYR A 270 -0.36 -4.65 -15.54
N HIS A 271 -0.89 -5.73 -16.10
CA HIS A 271 -0.26 -7.04 -16.05
C HIS A 271 1.09 -7.04 -16.79
N GLU A 272 1.12 -6.52 -18.02
CA GLU A 272 2.37 -6.43 -18.79
C GLU A 272 3.35 -5.39 -18.21
N MET A 273 2.82 -4.29 -17.66
CA MET A 273 3.63 -3.33 -16.90
C MET A 273 4.27 -3.98 -15.67
N ALA A 274 3.54 -4.86 -14.98
CA ALA A 274 4.10 -5.60 -13.84
C ALA A 274 5.28 -6.48 -14.28
N HIS A 275 5.17 -7.21 -15.38
CA HIS A 275 6.29 -7.96 -15.95
C HIS A 275 7.48 -7.05 -16.27
N SER A 276 7.26 -5.90 -16.92
CA SER A 276 8.33 -4.97 -17.28
C SER A 276 9.09 -4.43 -16.06
N THR A 277 8.43 -4.27 -14.89
CA THR A 277 9.13 -3.94 -13.64
C THR A 277 10.11 -5.00 -13.19
N GLY A 278 9.97 -6.23 -13.66
CA GLY A 278 10.85 -7.35 -13.33
C GLY A 278 12.14 -7.40 -14.15
N ALA A 279 12.34 -6.50 -15.11
CA ALA A 279 13.52 -6.46 -15.94
C ALA A 279 14.82 -6.36 -15.10
N GLU A 280 15.95 -6.81 -15.69
CA GLU A 280 17.26 -6.85 -15.02
C GLU A 280 17.70 -5.47 -14.50
N ASP A 281 17.43 -4.42 -15.26
CA ASP A 281 17.74 -3.03 -14.93
C ASP A 281 16.68 -2.35 -14.04
N GLN A 282 15.65 -3.06 -13.64
CA GLN A 282 14.59 -2.61 -12.74
C GLN A 282 14.63 -3.39 -11.40
N LEU A 283 13.66 -4.23 -11.12
CA LEU A 283 13.62 -5.05 -9.89
C LEU A 283 14.41 -6.36 -10.01
N ASN A 284 14.98 -6.66 -11.18
CA ASN A 284 15.79 -7.85 -11.48
C ASN A 284 15.13 -9.17 -11.02
N ARG A 285 13.83 -9.28 -11.27
CA ARG A 285 12.99 -10.41 -10.89
C ARG A 285 12.87 -11.45 -12.00
N LEU A 286 12.76 -10.96 -13.25
CA LEU A 286 12.63 -11.83 -14.41
C LEU A 286 13.94 -12.58 -14.69
N LYS A 287 13.82 -13.89 -14.79
CA LYS A 287 14.90 -14.77 -15.23
C LYS A 287 14.43 -15.57 -16.44
N PRO A 288 15.34 -15.96 -17.35
CA PRO A 288 14.99 -16.88 -18.42
C PRO A 288 14.48 -18.19 -17.79
N THR A 289 13.19 -18.42 -17.84
CA THR A 289 12.52 -19.61 -17.31
C THR A 289 11.72 -20.28 -18.42
N ALA A 290 11.61 -21.60 -18.37
CA ALA A 290 10.77 -22.31 -19.31
C ALA A 290 9.27 -21.97 -19.05
N PHE A 291 8.52 -21.77 -20.11
CA PHE A 291 7.07 -21.61 -20.04
C PHE A 291 6.44 -22.77 -19.25
N GLY A 292 5.57 -22.46 -18.29
CA GLY A 292 4.93 -23.47 -17.43
C GLY A 292 5.78 -23.97 -16.27
N SER A 293 7.00 -23.49 -16.09
CA SER A 293 7.83 -23.83 -14.90
C SER A 293 7.26 -23.22 -13.62
N LYS A 294 7.72 -23.70 -12.46
CA LYS A 294 7.34 -23.16 -11.16
C LYS A 294 7.67 -21.67 -11.06
N ASP A 295 8.87 -21.28 -11.48
CA ASP A 295 9.32 -19.88 -11.44
C ASP A 295 8.50 -18.97 -12.37
N TYR A 296 8.12 -19.49 -13.54
CA TYR A 296 7.19 -18.78 -14.45
C TYR A 296 5.84 -18.56 -13.79
N GLY A 297 5.27 -19.60 -13.12
CA GLY A 297 4.02 -19.47 -12.39
C GLY A 297 4.08 -18.45 -11.25
N VAL A 298 5.22 -18.30 -10.58
CA VAL A 298 5.44 -17.27 -9.55
C VAL A 298 5.36 -15.86 -10.13
N GLU A 299 5.99 -15.67 -11.27
CA GLU A 299 5.97 -14.38 -11.97
C GLU A 299 4.57 -14.01 -12.46
N GLU A 300 3.83 -14.97 -13.01
CA GLU A 300 2.44 -14.77 -13.43
C GLU A 300 1.54 -14.38 -12.24
N LEU A 301 1.70 -15.04 -11.07
CA LEU A 301 0.96 -14.66 -9.87
C LEU A 301 1.33 -13.24 -9.41
N THR A 302 2.61 -12.87 -9.50
CA THR A 302 3.09 -11.53 -9.16
C THR A 302 2.46 -10.48 -10.08
N ALA A 303 2.42 -10.73 -11.38
CA ALA A 303 1.83 -9.83 -12.37
C ALA A 303 0.32 -9.69 -12.18
N GLU A 304 -0.40 -10.79 -11.99
CA GLU A 304 -1.85 -10.79 -11.74
C GLU A 304 -2.22 -10.00 -10.47
N MET A 305 -1.52 -10.26 -9.37
CA MET A 305 -1.77 -9.57 -8.10
C MET A 305 -1.42 -8.07 -8.18
N THR A 306 -0.35 -7.74 -8.91
CA THR A 306 0.03 -6.34 -9.14
C THR A 306 -1.05 -5.62 -9.93
N ALA A 307 -1.49 -6.19 -11.05
CA ALA A 307 -2.56 -5.63 -11.87
C ALA A 307 -3.86 -5.47 -11.07
N ALA A 308 -4.22 -6.47 -10.25
CA ALA A 308 -5.41 -6.40 -9.41
C ALA A 308 -5.34 -5.25 -8.39
N LEU A 309 -4.18 -5.03 -7.76
CA LEU A 309 -3.98 -3.91 -6.83
C LEU A 309 -4.04 -2.56 -7.52
N VAL A 310 -3.39 -2.41 -8.68
CA VAL A 310 -3.40 -1.14 -9.43
C VAL A 310 -4.81 -0.83 -9.93
N CYS A 311 -5.52 -1.80 -10.52
CA CYS A 311 -6.91 -1.63 -10.93
C CYS A 311 -7.80 -1.19 -9.76
N GLN A 312 -7.70 -1.89 -8.63
CA GLN A 312 -8.49 -1.56 -7.44
C GLN A 312 -8.21 -0.15 -6.91
N ARG A 313 -6.95 0.30 -6.95
CA ARG A 313 -6.59 1.65 -6.51
C ARG A 313 -7.30 2.73 -7.32
N TYR A 314 -7.49 2.50 -8.60
CA TYR A 314 -8.13 3.45 -9.53
C TYR A 314 -9.60 3.13 -9.83
N GLY A 315 -10.24 2.28 -9.02
CA GLY A 315 -11.65 1.95 -9.15
C GLY A 315 -12.02 1.10 -10.36
N MET A 316 -11.03 0.42 -10.94
CA MET A 316 -11.21 -0.46 -12.11
C MET A 316 -11.39 -1.90 -11.66
N THR A 317 -12.20 -2.67 -12.40
CA THR A 317 -12.39 -4.09 -12.19
C THR A 317 -11.29 -4.89 -12.88
N LYS A 318 -10.64 -5.82 -12.17
CA LYS A 318 -9.65 -6.73 -12.75
C LYS A 318 -10.12 -8.17 -12.66
N HIS A 319 -10.36 -8.75 -13.82
CA HIS A 319 -10.59 -10.18 -13.99
C HIS A 319 -9.27 -10.92 -14.14
N LEU A 320 -9.25 -12.22 -13.80
CA LEU A 320 -8.10 -13.06 -14.07
C LEU A 320 -7.84 -13.11 -15.58
N LYS A 321 -6.59 -12.99 -16.00
CA LYS A 321 -6.23 -13.17 -17.41
C LYS A 321 -6.48 -14.63 -17.80
N GLU A 322 -7.07 -14.87 -18.96
CA GLU A 322 -7.45 -16.22 -19.40
C GLU A 322 -6.27 -17.19 -19.41
N ASP A 323 -5.11 -16.73 -19.90
CA ASP A 323 -3.87 -17.51 -19.91
C ASP A 323 -3.40 -17.88 -18.49
N SER A 324 -3.71 -17.05 -17.48
CA SER A 324 -3.33 -17.31 -16.10
C SER A 324 -4.13 -18.43 -15.43
N VAL A 325 -5.27 -18.82 -16.01
CA VAL A 325 -6.09 -19.95 -15.51
C VAL A 325 -5.29 -21.25 -15.44
N ALA A 326 -4.37 -21.46 -16.39
CA ALA A 326 -3.53 -22.65 -16.43
C ALA A 326 -2.61 -22.76 -15.18
N TYR A 327 -2.29 -21.66 -14.52
CA TYR A 327 -1.39 -21.63 -13.36
C TYR A 327 -2.09 -21.77 -12.02
N LEU A 328 -3.43 -21.67 -11.95
CA LEU A 328 -4.20 -21.70 -10.69
C LEU A 328 -3.84 -22.91 -9.82
N LYS A 329 -3.70 -24.09 -10.42
CA LYS A 329 -3.35 -25.29 -9.69
C LYS A 329 -1.95 -25.19 -9.08
N GLY A 330 -0.96 -24.75 -9.87
CA GLY A 330 0.41 -24.58 -9.41
C GLY A 330 0.52 -23.55 -8.27
N TRP A 331 -0.22 -22.45 -8.34
CA TRP A 331 -0.28 -21.46 -7.27
C TRP A 331 -0.86 -22.04 -5.99
N LEU A 332 -1.96 -22.81 -6.09
CA LEU A 332 -2.57 -23.46 -4.94
C LEU A 332 -1.66 -24.49 -4.30
N ASP A 333 -0.97 -25.31 -5.10
CA ASP A 333 -0.05 -26.32 -4.62
C ASP A 333 1.13 -25.65 -3.90
N ASN A 334 1.74 -24.61 -4.48
CA ASN A 334 2.82 -23.84 -3.85
C ASN A 334 2.40 -23.21 -2.51
N LEU A 335 1.21 -22.59 -2.44
CA LEU A 335 0.69 -21.97 -1.21
C LEU A 335 0.39 -22.98 -0.11
N LYS A 336 -0.04 -24.18 -0.47
CA LYS A 336 -0.32 -25.27 0.49
C LYS A 336 0.96 -25.92 1.01
N GLU A 337 1.96 -26.10 0.14
CA GLU A 337 3.24 -26.70 0.50
C GLU A 337 4.10 -25.76 1.35
N ASP A 338 4.18 -24.50 0.97
CA ASP A 338 4.99 -23.48 1.64
C ASP A 338 4.23 -22.15 1.75
N PRO A 339 3.51 -21.91 2.85
CA PRO A 339 2.86 -20.62 3.08
C PRO A 339 3.82 -19.42 3.08
N ALA A 340 5.11 -19.61 3.36
CA ALA A 340 6.11 -18.54 3.34
C ALA A 340 6.44 -18.09 1.90
N PHE A 341 6.19 -18.92 0.89
CA PHE A 341 6.28 -18.59 -0.52
C PHE A 341 5.59 -17.27 -0.86
N ILE A 342 4.40 -17.04 -0.28
CA ILE A 342 3.61 -15.83 -0.54
C ILE A 342 4.36 -14.55 -0.11
N LYS A 343 5.24 -14.60 0.88
CA LYS A 343 6.01 -13.44 1.34
C LYS A 343 6.87 -12.83 0.23
N ASN A 344 7.51 -13.67 -0.57
CA ASN A 344 8.35 -13.23 -1.69
C ASN A 344 7.50 -12.62 -2.79
N VAL A 345 6.43 -13.33 -3.20
CA VAL A 345 5.46 -12.80 -4.18
C VAL A 345 4.94 -11.43 -3.77
N LEU A 346 4.54 -11.28 -2.52
CA LEU A 346 3.97 -10.03 -2.02
C LEU A 346 4.99 -8.89 -1.89
N THR A 347 6.24 -9.21 -1.64
CA THR A 347 7.33 -8.23 -1.66
C THR A 347 7.49 -7.67 -3.07
N ASP A 348 7.44 -8.53 -4.07
CA ASP A 348 7.56 -8.13 -5.47
C ASP A 348 6.31 -7.43 -5.98
N VAL A 349 5.12 -7.88 -5.59
CA VAL A 349 3.84 -7.20 -5.85
C VAL A 349 3.84 -5.78 -5.27
N LYS A 350 4.31 -5.60 -4.03
CA LYS A 350 4.43 -4.27 -3.40
C LYS A 350 5.33 -3.34 -4.22
N LYS A 351 6.51 -3.83 -4.61
CA LYS A 351 7.47 -3.02 -5.37
C LYS A 351 6.92 -2.68 -6.76
N ALA A 352 6.41 -3.67 -7.49
CA ALA A 352 5.87 -3.49 -8.82
C ALA A 352 4.66 -2.54 -8.83
N SER A 353 3.68 -2.75 -7.94
CA SER A 353 2.52 -1.88 -7.83
C SER A 353 2.89 -0.45 -7.43
N SER A 354 3.87 -0.27 -6.53
CA SER A 354 4.38 1.05 -6.16
C SER A 354 5.04 1.76 -7.33
N MET A 355 5.84 1.07 -8.16
CA MET A 355 6.44 1.67 -9.36
C MET A 355 5.37 2.17 -10.34
N ILE A 356 4.35 1.34 -10.60
CA ILE A 356 3.26 1.70 -11.52
C ILE A 356 2.46 2.88 -10.97
N THR A 357 2.00 2.81 -9.73
CA THR A 357 1.17 3.86 -9.13
C THR A 357 1.94 5.18 -8.97
N THR A 358 3.21 5.13 -8.56
CA THR A 358 4.05 6.35 -8.47
C THR A 358 4.20 7.02 -9.82
N ARG A 359 4.35 6.26 -10.91
CA ARG A 359 4.43 6.85 -12.24
C ARG A 359 3.12 7.46 -12.70
N ILE A 360 1.99 6.78 -12.46
CA ILE A 360 0.65 7.29 -12.77
C ILE A 360 0.37 8.59 -12.02
N GLU A 361 0.65 8.64 -10.71
CA GLU A 361 0.47 9.85 -9.90
C GLU A 361 1.42 10.99 -10.34
N GLY A 362 2.67 10.66 -10.72
CA GLY A 362 3.59 11.65 -11.27
C GLY A 362 3.05 12.32 -12.53
N VAL A 363 2.47 11.56 -13.46
CA VAL A 363 1.84 12.10 -14.67
C VAL A 363 0.63 12.99 -14.32
N ARG A 364 -0.18 12.61 -13.34
CA ARG A 364 -1.31 13.44 -12.87
C ARG A 364 -0.84 14.78 -12.34
N LEU A 365 0.12 14.78 -11.42
CA LEU A 365 0.65 16.00 -10.82
C LEU A 365 1.29 16.94 -11.84
N ASP A 366 2.11 16.40 -12.76
CA ASP A 366 2.73 17.19 -13.82
C ASP A 366 1.71 17.87 -14.73
N ARG A 367 0.54 17.29 -14.88
CA ARG A 367 -0.56 17.86 -15.68
C ARG A 367 -1.39 18.86 -14.92
N GLU A 368 -1.73 18.60 -13.68
CA GLU A 368 -2.43 19.57 -12.83
C GLU A 368 -1.65 20.87 -12.76
N VAL A 369 -0.33 20.81 -12.54
CA VAL A 369 0.55 21.99 -12.56
C VAL A 369 0.55 22.69 -13.92
N LYS A 370 0.55 21.95 -15.04
CA LYS A 370 0.51 22.55 -16.39
C LYS A 370 -0.85 23.21 -16.69
N LEU A 371 -1.94 22.67 -16.16
CA LEU A 371 -3.28 23.27 -16.31
C LEU A 371 -3.38 24.54 -15.53
N ASP A 372 -2.95 24.58 -14.26
CA ASP A 372 -2.95 25.78 -13.41
C ASP A 372 -2.13 26.92 -14.07
N VAL A 373 -0.93 26.61 -14.57
CA VAL A 373 -0.09 27.59 -15.30
C VAL A 373 -0.76 28.09 -16.59
N ARG A 374 -1.54 27.23 -17.27
CA ARG A 374 -2.29 27.65 -18.47
C ARG A 374 -3.47 28.55 -18.12
N GLU A 375 -4.21 28.24 -17.06
CA GLU A 375 -5.32 29.06 -16.59
C GLU A 375 -4.84 30.42 -16.07
N GLU A 376 -3.75 30.48 -15.33
CA GLU A 376 -3.11 31.74 -14.93
C GLU A 376 -2.66 32.58 -16.13
N ASN A 377 -2.02 31.95 -17.15
CA ASN A 377 -1.61 32.65 -18.38
C ASN A 377 -2.81 33.05 -19.27
N THR A 378 -3.94 32.32 -19.19
CA THR A 378 -5.14 32.65 -19.97
C THR A 378 -5.90 33.82 -19.34
N GLN A 379 -5.87 33.95 -18.01
CA GLN A 379 -6.43 35.12 -17.30
C GLN A 379 -5.59 36.40 -17.54
N THR A 380 -4.28 36.24 -17.81
CA THR A 380 -3.40 37.39 -18.11
C THR A 380 -3.51 37.87 -19.58
N VAL A 381 -4.19 37.15 -20.47
CA VAL A 381 -4.31 37.45 -21.91
C VAL A 381 -5.76 37.73 -22.35
N ALA A 382 -6.68 37.96 -21.43
CA ALA A 382 -7.97 38.59 -21.77
C ALA A 382 -7.76 40.08 -22.02
N ILE A 383 -7.05 40.40 -23.11
CA ILE A 383 -7.02 41.76 -23.65
C ILE A 383 -8.37 41.99 -24.32
N ASP A 384 -9.15 42.91 -23.75
CA ASP A 384 -10.37 43.41 -24.35
C ASP A 384 -10.13 43.91 -25.77
N ALA A 385 -11.01 43.54 -26.69
CA ALA A 385 -10.94 43.90 -28.11
C ALA A 385 -11.13 45.41 -28.39
N THR A 386 -11.10 46.24 -27.39
CA THR A 386 -11.28 47.71 -27.49
C THR A 386 -10.02 48.55 -27.26
N GLY A 387 -8.88 47.93 -26.96
CA GLY A 387 -7.57 48.59 -27.07
C GLY A 387 -7.24 49.70 -26.05
N ASP A 388 -7.93 49.83 -24.94
CA ASP A 388 -7.62 50.81 -23.89
C ASP A 388 -7.12 50.12 -22.62
N ALA A 389 -5.85 50.31 -22.30
CA ALA A 389 -5.20 49.86 -21.08
C ALA A 389 -5.56 50.81 -19.92
N GLN A 390 -6.45 50.43 -19.04
CA GLN A 390 -6.56 51.04 -17.71
C GLN A 390 -5.92 50.14 -16.66
N LEU A 391 -4.82 50.63 -16.11
CA LEU A 391 -4.21 50.12 -14.87
C LEU A 391 -5.20 50.42 -13.72
N VAL A 392 -5.74 49.41 -13.09
CA VAL A 392 -6.47 49.55 -11.85
C VAL A 392 -5.56 49.09 -10.72
N ASP A 393 -5.07 50.07 -9.96
CA ASP A 393 -4.39 49.87 -8.69
C ASP A 393 -5.33 49.19 -7.70
N GLY A 394 -4.97 48.03 -7.22
CA GLY A 394 -5.68 47.28 -6.21
C GLY A 394 -5.22 47.63 -4.80
N GLU A 395 -5.91 48.55 -4.14
CA GLU A 395 -5.81 48.69 -2.68
C GLU A 395 -6.67 47.65 -1.95
N SER A 396 -5.99 46.99 -1.02
CA SER A 396 -6.43 46.44 0.26
C SER A 396 -7.88 46.01 0.46
N LEU A 397 -8.10 44.76 0.69
CA LEU A 397 -9.08 44.30 1.69
C LEU A 397 -8.43 43.18 2.53
N GLY A 398 -8.08 43.59 3.75
CA GLY A 398 -7.72 42.66 4.80
C GLY A 398 -8.95 41.85 5.22
N ALA A 399 -8.76 40.55 5.35
CA ALA A 399 -9.69 39.68 6.08
C ALA A 399 -8.89 38.70 6.91
N ASP A 400 -9.06 38.82 8.20
CA ASP A 400 -8.65 37.93 9.25
C ASP A 400 -8.77 36.44 8.85
N ARG A 401 -7.67 35.75 8.83
CA ARG A 401 -7.66 34.29 8.96
C ARG A 401 -6.96 33.93 10.27
N LYS A 402 -7.79 33.48 11.18
CA LYS A 402 -7.36 32.79 12.41
C LYS A 402 -6.41 31.66 12.08
N GLN A 403 -5.29 31.65 12.77
CA GLN A 403 -4.40 30.53 12.89
C GLN A 403 -5.16 29.32 13.47
N GLY A 404 -5.23 28.25 12.70
CA GLY A 404 -5.60 26.91 13.15
C GLY A 404 -4.39 26.02 12.95
N ASP A 405 -4.01 25.37 14.01
CA ASP A 405 -2.79 24.58 14.21
C ASP A 405 -2.56 23.52 13.11
N ASN A 406 -1.43 23.63 12.45
CA ASN A 406 -0.94 22.71 11.43
C ASN A 406 0.31 21.97 11.97
N GLU A 407 0.12 21.01 12.87
CA GLU A 407 1.19 20.09 13.30
C GLU A 407 1.18 18.73 12.58
N GLU A 408 0.22 18.46 11.67
CA GLU A 408 0.09 17.15 11.02
C GLU A 408 0.81 17.01 9.66
N SER A 409 1.37 18.07 9.11
CA SER A 409 1.85 18.05 7.72
C SER A 409 3.33 17.75 7.51
N GLN A 410 4.12 17.55 8.57
CA GLN A 410 5.57 17.30 8.43
C GLN A 410 5.90 15.81 8.24
N ASP A 411 5.11 14.89 8.78
CA ASP A 411 5.38 13.45 8.68
C ASP A 411 5.13 12.88 7.27
N GLU A 412 4.20 13.44 6.50
CA GLU A 412 3.90 12.96 5.15
C GLU A 412 4.94 13.35 4.09
N LYS A 413 5.62 14.48 4.27
CA LYS A 413 6.66 14.92 3.32
C LYS A 413 7.97 14.16 3.46
N GLU A 414 8.25 13.61 4.64
CA GLU A 414 9.49 12.88 4.90
C GLU A 414 9.47 11.44 4.36
N GLU A 415 8.31 10.78 4.34
CA GLU A 415 8.19 9.41 3.80
C GLU A 415 8.34 9.38 2.26
N ASP A 416 7.88 10.42 1.58
CA ASP A 416 8.00 10.58 0.12
C ASP A 416 9.46 10.86 -0.31
N ASP A 417 10.22 11.57 0.52
CA ASP A 417 11.63 11.87 0.27
C ASP A 417 12.55 10.67 0.57
N GLU A 418 12.19 9.79 1.52
CA GLU A 418 12.90 8.53 1.78
C GLU A 418 12.76 7.53 0.63
N THR A 419 11.58 7.43 0.03
CA THR A 419 11.35 6.57 -1.14
C THR A 419 12.19 7.05 -2.34
N LYS A 420 12.31 8.36 -2.51
CA LYS A 420 13.15 8.99 -3.55
C LYS A 420 14.66 8.87 -3.26
N ARG A 421 15.07 8.90 -2.00
CA ARG A 421 16.47 8.72 -1.59
C ARG A 421 16.91 7.26 -1.66
N ALA A 422 16.08 6.31 -1.27
CA ALA A 422 16.35 4.88 -1.44
C ALA A 422 16.50 4.50 -2.92
N ALA A 423 15.68 5.04 -3.79
CA ALA A 423 15.80 4.86 -5.23
C ALA A 423 17.10 5.46 -5.82
N ARG A 424 17.59 6.58 -5.25
CA ARG A 424 18.86 7.21 -5.67
C ARG A 424 20.11 6.50 -5.13
N SER A 425 20.04 5.84 -3.97
CA SER A 425 21.18 5.10 -3.39
C SER A 425 21.40 3.75 -4.08
N LEU A 426 20.34 3.13 -4.61
CA LEU A 426 20.43 1.87 -5.37
C LEU A 426 20.94 2.06 -6.81
N GLY A 427 20.94 3.30 -7.32
CA GLY A 427 21.47 3.63 -8.67
C GLY A 427 22.96 3.99 -8.73
N ARG A 428 23.71 3.94 -7.61
CA ARG A 428 25.14 4.27 -7.53
C ARG A 428 26.00 3.18 -6.90
N GLY A 429 25.67 1.93 -7.12
CA GLY A 429 26.55 0.82 -6.77
C GLY A 429 26.66 -0.13 -7.95
N ARG A 430 27.87 -0.23 -8.48
CA ARG A 430 28.28 -1.03 -9.65
C ARG A 430 27.71 -2.44 -9.64
#